data_112714a7cf5855cd3b3efe224e4ec0d4
#
_entry.id   112714a7cf5855cd3b3efe224e4ec0d4
#
_cell.length_a   1.000
_cell.length_b   1.000
_cell.length_c   1.000
_cell.angle_alpha   90.00
_cell.angle_beta   90.00
_cell.angle_gamma   90.00
#
_symmetry.space_group_name_H-M   'P 1'
#
loop_
_entity.id
_entity.type
_entity.pdbx_description
1 polymer ?
#
loop_
_entity_poly.entity_id
_entity_poly.type
_entity_poly.pdbx_seq_one_letter_code
_entity_poly.pdbx_strand_id
1 'polypeptide(L)'
;MKILINKTDQPFYSVVPQEFYDAYNITGVDQLCLSRKDSRLIKWLEDHPKQQHHAIRVEEIPEGTKYRIIVTESGCEDIEYFDDIEWEVAD
;
A
#
# COMPACT_ATOMS: atom_id res chain seq x y z
N MET A 1 4.80 0.28 11.28
CA MET A 1 3.60 0.71 10.53
C MET A 1 3.51 -0.05 9.22
N LYS A 2 2.35 -0.54 8.90
CA LYS A 2 2.14 -1.26 7.64
C LYS A 2 1.48 -0.36 6.61
N ILE A 3 1.89 -0.50 5.36
CA ILE A 3 1.35 0.28 4.25
C ILE A 3 1.16 -0.63 3.04
N LEU A 4 0.16 -0.31 2.22
CA LEU A 4 -0.17 -1.07 1.02
C LEU A 4 0.47 -0.42 -0.21
N ILE A 5 1.08 -1.25 -1.04
CA ILE A 5 1.76 -0.82 -2.26
C ILE A 5 1.09 -1.50 -3.44
N ASN A 6 0.72 -0.70 -4.43
CA ASN A 6 0.16 -1.20 -5.69
C ASN A 6 1.30 -1.54 -6.65
N LYS A 7 1.47 -2.81 -6.92
CA LYS A 7 2.56 -3.31 -7.78
C LYS A 7 2.13 -3.42 -9.26
N THR A 8 1.06 -2.75 -9.62
CA THR A 8 0.56 -2.74 -11.01
C THR A 8 0.46 -1.31 -11.52
N ASP A 9 0.23 -1.16 -12.82
CA ASP A 9 -0.05 0.14 -13.43
C ASP A 9 -1.55 0.49 -13.39
N GLN A 10 -2.36 -0.37 -12.78
CA GLN A 10 -3.80 -0.15 -12.66
C GLN A 10 -4.13 0.70 -11.43
N PRO A 11 -5.29 1.37 -11.41
CA PRO A 11 -5.71 2.12 -10.22
C PRO A 11 -5.80 1.22 -8.99
N PHE A 12 -5.45 1.77 -7.83
CA PHE A 12 -5.44 1.00 -6.59
C PHE A 12 -6.79 0.33 -6.31
N TYR A 13 -7.88 1.06 -6.45
CA TYR A 13 -9.20 0.52 -6.16
C TYR A 13 -9.55 -0.69 -7.03
N SER A 14 -9.00 -0.78 -8.23
CA SER A 14 -9.31 -1.86 -9.16
C SER A 14 -8.53 -3.14 -8.87
N VAL A 15 -7.42 -3.05 -8.13
CA VAL A 15 -6.60 -4.23 -7.78
C VAL A 15 -6.93 -4.80 -6.41
N VAL A 16 -7.75 -4.11 -5.62
CA VAL A 16 -8.24 -4.62 -4.34
C VAL A 16 -9.23 -5.76 -4.62
N PRO A 17 -9.11 -6.91 -3.93
CA PRO A 17 -10.02 -8.03 -4.16
C PRO A 17 -11.49 -7.65 -3.91
N GLN A 18 -12.37 -8.08 -4.81
CA GLN A 18 -13.80 -7.80 -4.68
C GLN A 18 -14.37 -8.40 -3.40
N GLU A 19 -13.83 -9.54 -2.96
CA GLU A 19 -14.27 -10.21 -1.74
C GLU A 19 -14.08 -9.32 -0.51
N PHE A 20 -13.04 -8.49 -0.49
CA PHE A 20 -12.85 -7.52 0.58
C PHE A 20 -13.95 -6.48 0.58
N TYR A 21 -14.26 -5.92 -0.58
CA TYR A 21 -15.34 -4.94 -0.71
C TYR A 21 -16.67 -5.52 -0.27
N ASP A 22 -16.96 -6.76 -0.65
CA ASP A 22 -18.19 -7.43 -0.28
C ASP A 22 -18.27 -7.69 1.22
N ALA A 23 -17.14 -8.10 1.83
CA ALA A 23 -17.08 -8.41 3.26
C ALA A 23 -17.34 -7.18 4.14
N TYR A 24 -16.94 -6.01 3.67
CA TYR A 24 -17.07 -4.76 4.44
C TYR A 24 -18.12 -3.82 3.87
N ASN A 25 -18.89 -4.26 2.88
CA ASN A 25 -19.94 -3.46 2.23
C ASN A 25 -19.42 -2.12 1.69
N ILE A 26 -18.23 -2.15 1.11
CA ILE A 26 -17.60 -0.96 0.53
C ILE A 26 -18.04 -0.86 -0.93
N THR A 27 -18.74 0.21 -1.28
CA THR A 27 -19.27 0.40 -2.63
C THR A 27 -19.05 1.83 -3.12
N GLY A 28 -19.08 2.00 -4.45
CA GLY A 28 -19.06 3.31 -5.09
C GLY A 28 -17.84 4.13 -4.71
N VAL A 29 -18.09 5.37 -4.28
CA VAL A 29 -17.03 6.34 -3.96
C VAL A 29 -16.10 5.85 -2.86
N ASP A 30 -16.61 5.06 -1.93
CA ASP A 30 -15.82 4.54 -0.81
C ASP A 30 -14.67 3.66 -1.29
N GLN A 31 -14.84 2.96 -2.41
CA GLN A 31 -13.76 2.18 -3.00
C GLN A 31 -12.62 3.07 -3.49
N LEU A 32 -12.96 4.24 -4.00
CA LEU A 32 -11.98 5.20 -4.51
C LEU A 32 -11.23 5.92 -3.39
N CYS A 33 -11.80 5.95 -2.20
CA CYS A 33 -11.25 6.66 -1.05
C CYS A 33 -10.44 5.76 -0.11
N LEU A 34 -10.20 4.50 -0.49
CA LEU A 34 -9.42 3.59 0.33
C LEU A 34 -8.00 4.09 0.55
N SER A 35 -7.59 4.15 1.82
CA SER A 35 -6.25 4.55 2.20
C SER A 35 -5.25 3.42 1.99
N ARG A 36 -4.01 3.77 1.65
CA ARG A 36 -2.89 2.81 1.64
C ARG A 36 -2.58 2.27 3.03
N LYS A 37 -3.13 2.87 4.07
CA LYS A 37 -2.94 2.48 5.47
C LYS A 37 -4.20 1.86 6.06
N ASP A 38 -5.16 1.48 5.24
CA ASP A 38 -6.42 0.93 5.73
C ASP A 38 -6.17 -0.36 6.50
N SER A 39 -6.42 -0.31 7.80
CA SER A 39 -6.16 -1.44 8.69
C SER A 39 -7.03 -2.65 8.39
N ARG A 40 -8.24 -2.41 7.87
CA ARG A 40 -9.16 -3.49 7.53
C ARG A 40 -8.63 -4.29 6.35
N LEU A 41 -8.15 -3.59 5.32
CA LEU A 41 -7.59 -4.24 4.13
C LEU A 41 -6.28 -4.94 4.46
N ILE A 42 -5.42 -4.31 5.24
CA ILE A 42 -4.16 -4.92 5.67
C ILE A 42 -4.43 -6.23 6.40
N LYS A 43 -5.33 -6.21 7.38
CA LYS A 43 -5.69 -7.39 8.14
C LYS A 43 -6.32 -8.46 7.26
N TRP A 44 -7.20 -8.06 6.36
CA TRP A 44 -7.87 -9.00 5.46
C TRP A 44 -6.86 -9.73 4.58
N LEU A 45 -5.89 -9.00 4.02
CA LEU A 45 -4.85 -9.60 3.20
C LEU A 45 -3.94 -10.53 4.00
N GLU A 46 -3.63 -10.18 5.24
CA GLU A 46 -2.83 -11.05 6.11
C GLU A 46 -3.57 -12.33 6.48
N ASP A 47 -4.89 -12.24 6.66
CA ASP A 47 -5.73 -13.40 7.00
C ASP A 47 -6.02 -14.29 5.78
N HIS A 48 -5.82 -13.76 4.56
CA HIS A 48 -6.08 -14.46 3.32
C HIS A 48 -4.83 -14.50 2.44
N PRO A 49 -3.77 -15.18 2.88
CA PRO A 49 -2.49 -15.16 2.15
C PRO A 49 -2.58 -15.72 0.72
N LYS A 50 -3.55 -16.57 0.44
CA LYS A 50 -3.77 -17.09 -0.91
C LYS A 50 -4.36 -16.05 -1.84
N GLN A 51 -4.94 -14.99 -1.28
CA GLN A 51 -5.52 -13.89 -2.02
C GLN A 51 -4.61 -12.66 -2.03
N GLN A 52 -3.44 -12.75 -1.41
CA GLN A 52 -2.42 -11.75 -1.60
C GLN A 52 -1.95 -11.87 -3.05
N HIS A 53 -2.50 -11.00 -3.87
CA HIS A 53 -2.13 -10.95 -5.26
C HIS A 53 -0.76 -10.32 -5.43
N HIS A 54 -0.12 -10.65 -6.53
CA HIS A 54 1.07 -9.93 -6.97
C HIS A 54 0.80 -8.43 -7.16
N ALA A 55 -0.48 -8.06 -7.19
CA ALA A 55 -0.91 -6.69 -7.42
C ALA A 55 -0.77 -5.78 -6.20
N ILE A 56 -0.99 -6.31 -4.99
CA ILE A 56 -0.90 -5.52 -3.77
C ILE A 56 0.05 -6.19 -2.80
N ARG A 57 0.94 -5.39 -2.24
CA ARG A 57 1.92 -5.86 -1.26
C ARG A 57 1.78 -5.07 0.03
N VAL A 58 1.84 -5.78 1.17
CA VAL A 58 1.90 -5.16 2.49
C VAL A 58 3.37 -4.98 2.85
N GLU A 59 3.76 -3.73 3.07
CA GLU A 59 5.13 -3.38 3.46
C GLU A 59 5.15 -2.91 4.90
N GLU A 60 6.12 -3.40 5.67
CA GLU A 60 6.34 -2.96 7.04
C GLU A 60 7.36 -1.82 7.04
N ILE A 61 6.98 -0.68 7.61
CA ILE A 61 7.86 0.49 7.72
C ILE A 61 8.19 0.68 9.19
N PRO A 62 9.48 0.73 9.57
CA PRO A 62 9.86 0.97 10.95
C PRO A 62 9.32 2.32 11.44
N GLU A 63 8.89 2.37 12.70
CA GLU A 63 8.40 3.61 13.30
C GLU A 63 9.47 4.69 13.26
N GLY A 64 9.03 5.91 13.00
CA GLY A 64 9.93 7.05 12.92
C GLY A 64 10.70 7.18 11.60
N THR A 65 10.56 6.21 10.70
CA THR A 65 11.21 6.27 9.39
C THR A 65 10.43 7.19 8.47
N LYS A 66 11.13 8.12 7.85
CA LYS A 66 10.52 8.97 6.82
C LYS A 66 10.47 8.20 5.51
N TYR A 67 9.34 8.26 4.83
CA TYR A 67 9.15 7.55 3.56
C TYR A 67 8.17 8.30 2.67
N ARG A 68 8.18 7.93 1.41
CA ARG A 68 7.13 8.33 0.48
C ARG A 68 6.86 7.19 -0.50
N ILE A 69 5.66 7.20 -1.07
CA ILE A 69 5.30 6.28 -2.13
C ILE A 69 5.63 6.95 -3.46
N ILE A 70 6.42 6.26 -4.28
CA ILE A 70 6.79 6.75 -5.61
C ILE A 70 6.18 5.83 -6.66
N VAL A 71 6.03 6.35 -7.88
CA VAL A 71 5.58 5.57 -9.03
C VAL A 71 6.79 5.38 -9.93
N THR A 72 7.12 4.11 -10.22
CA THR A 72 8.25 3.76 -11.08
C THR A 72 7.90 3.97 -12.55
N GLU A 73 8.89 3.83 -13.42
CA GLU A 73 8.68 3.95 -14.87
C GLU A 73 7.68 2.93 -15.41
N SER A 74 7.57 1.78 -14.79
CA SER A 74 6.60 0.75 -15.19
C SER A 74 5.19 1.03 -14.71
N GLY A 75 4.98 2.10 -13.93
CA GLY A 75 3.68 2.46 -13.38
C GLY A 75 3.39 1.83 -12.02
N CYS A 76 4.26 0.98 -11.53
CA CYS A 76 4.11 0.35 -10.21
C CYS A 76 4.53 1.30 -9.10
N GLU A 77 3.88 1.15 -7.94
CA GLU A 77 4.29 1.90 -6.75
C GLU A 77 5.48 1.23 -6.08
N ASP A 78 6.26 2.02 -5.39
CA ASP A 78 7.35 1.55 -4.55
C ASP A 78 7.55 2.52 -3.41
N ILE A 79 8.39 2.17 -2.44
CA ILE A 79 8.65 3.03 -1.28
C ILE A 79 10.06 3.57 -1.37
N GLU A 80 10.17 4.88 -1.18
CA GLU A 80 11.46 5.54 -1.04
C GLU A 80 11.61 5.99 0.40
N TYR A 81 12.73 5.60 1.01
CA TYR A 81 13.04 5.94 2.39
C TYR A 81 13.98 7.13 2.44
N PHE A 82 13.75 8.00 3.42
CA PHE A 82 14.63 9.12 3.70
C PHE A 82 15.46 8.77 4.92
N ASP A 83 16.77 8.73 4.73
CA ASP A 83 17.70 8.49 5.81
C ASP A 83 18.21 9.83 6.32
N ASP A 84 17.81 10.18 7.55
CA ASP A 84 18.23 11.44 8.15
C ASP A 84 19.75 11.53 8.34
N ILE A 85 20.42 10.39 8.44
CA ILE A 85 21.88 10.36 8.62
C ILE A 85 22.59 10.95 7.40
N GLU A 86 22.06 10.71 6.21
CA GLU A 86 22.65 11.22 4.98
C GLU A 86 22.63 12.75 4.91
N TRP A 87 21.65 13.36 5.55
CA TRP A 87 21.53 14.82 5.54
C TRP A 87 22.53 15.51 6.43
N GLU A 88 23.05 14.81 7.44
CA GLU A 88 24.05 15.37 8.34
C GLU A 88 25.42 15.50 7.71
N VAL A 89 25.68 14.75 6.68
CA VAL A 89 26.98 14.74 6.03
C VAL A 89 27.25 16.02 5.22
N ALA A 90 26.23 16.83 5.03
CA ALA A 90 26.36 18.07 4.29
C ALA A 90 27.28 19.11 4.97
N ASP A 91 27.70 18.83 6.16
CA ASP A 91 28.70 19.66 6.84
C ASP A 91 30.07 19.43 6.20
#